data_346e2c1576f5203b7f2ae5956a2beb01
#
_entry.id   346e2c1576f5203b7f2ae5956a2beb01
#
_cell.length_a   1.000
_cell.length_b   1.000
_cell.length_c   1.000
_cell.angle_alpha   90.00
_cell.angle_beta   90.00
_cell.angle_gamma   90.00
#
_symmetry.space_group_name_H-M   'P 1'
#
loop_
_entity.id
_entity.type
_entity.pdbx_description
1 polymer ?
#
loop_
_entity_poly.entity_id
_entity_poly.type
_entity_poly.pdbx_seq_one_letter_code
_entity_poly.pdbx_strand_id
1 'polypeptide(L)'
;MELDALTSTVLELARKLADFSDVAEKLAAEHWPGPLTLVLPRRRDAGLAEAVTAGLETVAIRMPSHAVMRALLEESGLPIAAPSANRSGFISPTSTAHVLASLDGRIDAVIDGGMCERGLESTIAAVRADGSVVVLRPGPILLMASAADGKNIEAPGQLASHYAPGKPVRLMASEVAPDEFLIGFGDVAGDCSLSDNGDLTEAASRLYACLHDGALSAKPRIAVAAIPEVGVGIAINDRLRRAATPPD
;
A
#
# COMPACT_ATOMS: atom_id res chain seq x y z
N MET A 1 -9.62 23.69 -16.26
CA MET A 1 -9.35 23.25 -17.65
C MET A 1 -8.07 22.43 -17.77
N GLU A 2 -7.02 22.74 -17.01
CA GLU A 2 -5.76 21.97 -17.05
C GLU A 2 -5.84 20.57 -16.38
N LEU A 3 -6.60 20.42 -15.30
CA LEU A 3 -6.69 19.15 -14.57
C LEU A 3 -7.32 18.01 -15.41
N ASP A 4 -8.31 18.31 -16.22
CA ASP A 4 -9.02 17.33 -17.06
C ASP A 4 -8.15 16.85 -18.23
N ALA A 5 -7.35 17.73 -18.81
CA ALA A 5 -6.45 17.38 -19.92
C ALA A 5 -5.32 16.44 -19.43
N LEU A 6 -4.77 16.67 -18.23
CA LEU A 6 -3.71 15.89 -17.63
C LEU A 6 -4.19 14.48 -17.24
N THR A 7 -5.39 14.39 -16.68
CA THR A 7 -6.03 13.09 -16.34
C THR A 7 -6.27 12.26 -17.61
N SER A 8 -6.68 12.87 -18.70
CA SER A 8 -6.87 12.22 -19.99
C SER A 8 -5.58 11.59 -20.53
N THR A 9 -4.47 12.33 -20.52
CA THR A 9 -3.17 11.85 -21.04
C THR A 9 -2.66 10.63 -20.27
N VAL A 10 -2.74 10.64 -18.92
CA VAL A 10 -2.28 9.52 -18.09
C VAL A 10 -3.17 8.28 -18.27
N LEU A 11 -4.48 8.47 -18.43
CA LEU A 11 -5.40 7.36 -18.70
C LEU A 11 -5.15 6.74 -20.06
N GLU A 12 -4.87 7.54 -21.09
CA GLU A 12 -4.47 7.04 -22.41
C GLU A 12 -3.18 6.22 -22.35
N LEU A 13 -2.22 6.67 -21.54
CA LEU A 13 -0.99 5.90 -21.32
C LEU A 13 -1.30 4.55 -20.65
N ALA A 14 -2.17 4.51 -19.64
CA ALA A 14 -2.60 3.26 -19.01
C ALA A 14 -3.25 2.28 -20.01
N ARG A 15 -4.10 2.78 -20.92
CA ARG A 15 -4.75 1.99 -22.00
C ARG A 15 -3.77 1.41 -23.02
N LYS A 16 -2.58 1.99 -23.17
CA LYS A 16 -1.51 1.41 -24.00
C LYS A 16 -0.84 0.22 -23.33
N LEU A 17 -0.93 0.10 -22.00
CA LEU A 17 -0.28 -0.96 -21.23
C LEU A 17 -1.16 -2.18 -20.98
N ALA A 18 -2.48 -1.96 -20.84
CA ALA A 18 -3.42 -3.02 -20.48
C ALA A 18 -4.76 -2.89 -21.21
N ASP A 19 -5.49 -4.00 -21.28
CA ASP A 19 -6.84 -4.05 -21.82
C ASP A 19 -7.84 -3.67 -20.74
N PHE A 20 -8.60 -2.60 -20.97
CA PHE A 20 -9.62 -2.08 -20.07
C PHE A 20 -10.99 -2.59 -20.50
N SER A 21 -11.65 -3.38 -19.66
CA SER A 21 -13.06 -3.69 -19.78
C SER A 21 -13.92 -2.52 -19.29
N ASP A 22 -15.23 -2.54 -19.59
CA ASP A 22 -16.17 -1.52 -19.10
C ASP A 22 -16.14 -1.40 -17.57
N VAL A 23 -15.93 -2.53 -16.86
CA VAL A 23 -15.80 -2.56 -15.39
C VAL A 23 -14.52 -1.86 -14.95
N ALA A 24 -13.40 -2.11 -15.62
CA ALA A 24 -12.13 -1.45 -15.31
C ALA A 24 -12.17 0.05 -15.59
N GLU A 25 -12.81 0.47 -16.71
CA GLU A 25 -13.03 1.89 -17.04
C GLU A 25 -13.86 2.60 -15.96
N LYS A 26 -14.93 1.95 -15.48
CA LYS A 26 -15.79 2.51 -14.45
C LYS A 26 -15.05 2.67 -13.13
N LEU A 27 -14.28 1.66 -12.70
CA LEU A 27 -13.47 1.74 -11.48
C LEU A 27 -12.38 2.81 -11.59
N ALA A 28 -11.73 2.93 -12.75
CA ALA A 28 -10.76 3.96 -13.00
C ALA A 28 -11.39 5.37 -12.94
N ALA A 29 -12.53 5.58 -13.59
CA ALA A 29 -13.24 6.86 -13.59
C ALA A 29 -13.71 7.29 -12.20
N GLU A 30 -14.07 6.32 -11.33
CA GLU A 30 -14.54 6.59 -9.97
C GLU A 30 -13.40 6.88 -8.98
N HIS A 31 -12.23 6.22 -9.16
CA HIS A 31 -11.20 6.18 -8.13
C HIS A 31 -9.83 6.73 -8.56
N TRP A 32 -9.65 7.15 -9.81
CA TRP A 32 -8.42 7.76 -10.31
C TRP A 32 -8.62 9.25 -10.64
N PRO A 33 -7.63 10.08 -10.29
CA PRO A 33 -6.38 9.82 -9.55
C PRO A 33 -6.64 9.44 -8.09
N GLY A 34 -6.02 8.33 -7.61
CA GLY A 34 -6.32 7.88 -6.25
C GLY A 34 -5.60 6.60 -5.81
N PRO A 35 -6.03 6.07 -4.64
CA PRO A 35 -5.40 4.91 -4.04
C PRO A 35 -6.01 3.58 -4.50
N LEU A 36 -6.42 3.46 -5.76
CA LEU A 36 -6.83 2.21 -6.40
C LEU A 36 -5.77 1.76 -7.41
N THR A 37 -5.32 0.52 -7.28
CA THR A 37 -4.50 -0.18 -8.29
C THR A 37 -5.37 -1.24 -8.95
N LEU A 38 -5.42 -1.23 -10.28
CA LEU A 38 -6.12 -2.24 -11.08
C LEU A 38 -5.11 -3.23 -11.65
N VAL A 39 -5.35 -4.51 -11.45
CA VAL A 39 -4.62 -5.61 -12.10
C VAL A 39 -5.46 -6.06 -13.30
N LEU A 40 -4.91 -5.82 -14.50
CA LEU A 40 -5.59 -5.98 -15.77
C LEU A 40 -4.76 -6.86 -16.73
N PRO A 41 -5.38 -7.49 -17.74
CA PRO A 41 -4.65 -8.17 -18.79
C PRO A 41 -3.65 -7.24 -19.47
N ARG A 42 -2.40 -7.66 -19.54
CA ARG A 42 -1.32 -6.89 -20.18
C ARG A 42 -1.48 -6.96 -21.70
N ARG A 43 -1.36 -5.82 -22.38
CA ARG A 43 -1.26 -5.80 -23.84
C ARG A 43 0.09 -6.38 -24.28
N ARG A 44 0.07 -7.23 -25.28
CA ARG A 44 1.29 -7.87 -25.81
C ARG A 44 2.23 -6.88 -26.49
N ASP A 45 1.68 -5.81 -27.04
CA ASP A 45 2.38 -4.71 -27.75
C ASP A 45 2.79 -3.55 -26.82
N ALA A 46 2.59 -3.68 -25.50
CA ALA A 46 2.86 -2.63 -24.51
C ALA A 46 4.36 -2.32 -24.32
N GLY A 47 5.26 -3.15 -24.81
CA GLY A 47 6.72 -2.93 -24.65
C GLY A 47 7.22 -3.02 -23.21
N LEU A 48 6.43 -3.60 -22.30
CA LEU A 48 6.82 -3.77 -20.90
C LEU A 48 7.89 -4.87 -20.75
N ALA A 49 8.93 -4.56 -19.96
CA ALA A 49 9.91 -5.57 -19.59
C ALA A 49 9.25 -6.64 -18.70
N GLU A 50 9.64 -7.91 -18.83
CA GLU A 50 9.11 -9.02 -18.04
C GLU A 50 9.27 -8.82 -16.54
N ALA A 51 10.36 -8.14 -16.11
CA ALA A 51 10.60 -7.81 -14.72
C ALA A 51 9.47 -6.94 -14.09
N VAL A 52 8.78 -6.11 -14.88
CA VAL A 52 7.67 -5.25 -14.40
C VAL A 52 6.44 -6.07 -14.03
N THR A 53 6.20 -7.17 -14.73
CA THR A 53 5.03 -8.04 -14.54
C THR A 53 5.38 -9.34 -13.81
N ALA A 54 6.65 -9.54 -13.42
CA ALA A 54 7.15 -10.81 -12.88
C ALA A 54 6.79 -12.03 -13.75
N GLY A 55 6.73 -11.84 -15.07
CA GLY A 55 6.35 -12.86 -16.04
C GLY A 55 4.84 -13.14 -16.13
N LEU A 56 4.01 -12.40 -15.42
CA LEU A 56 2.56 -12.57 -15.47
C LEU A 56 1.95 -11.97 -16.74
N GLU A 57 0.81 -12.53 -17.17
CA GLU A 57 0.00 -11.99 -18.28
C GLU A 57 -0.84 -10.77 -17.87
N THR A 58 -0.66 -10.29 -16.64
CA THR A 58 -1.35 -9.13 -16.09
C THR A 58 -0.34 -8.06 -15.67
N VAL A 59 -0.80 -6.82 -15.59
CA VAL A 59 -0.04 -5.68 -15.09
C VAL A 59 -0.86 -4.90 -14.08
N ALA A 60 -0.22 -4.46 -13.00
CA ALA A 60 -0.82 -3.62 -11.97
C ALA A 60 -0.61 -2.14 -12.32
N ILE A 61 -1.69 -1.41 -12.54
CA ILE A 61 -1.66 -0.01 -12.97
C ILE A 61 -2.38 0.87 -11.95
N ARG A 62 -1.82 2.04 -11.69
CA ARG A 62 -2.41 3.06 -10.83
C ARG A 62 -2.15 4.46 -11.39
N MET A 63 -3.15 5.34 -11.30
CA MET A 63 -2.97 6.78 -11.45
C MET A 63 -2.89 7.40 -10.05
N PRO A 64 -1.72 7.86 -9.59
CA PRO A 64 -1.56 8.44 -8.25
C PRO A 64 -2.19 9.83 -8.16
N SER A 65 -2.70 10.20 -6.97
CA SER A 65 -3.22 11.55 -6.69
C SER A 65 -2.13 12.53 -6.24
N HIS A 66 -0.96 12.05 -5.82
CA HIS A 66 0.11 12.88 -5.28
C HIS A 66 0.69 13.84 -6.32
N ALA A 67 0.71 15.14 -6.02
CA ALA A 67 1.05 16.19 -6.97
C ALA A 67 2.46 16.03 -7.59
N VAL A 68 3.48 15.73 -6.75
CA VAL A 68 4.86 15.55 -7.23
C VAL A 68 4.97 14.33 -8.16
N MET A 69 4.30 13.21 -7.82
CA MET A 69 4.31 12.01 -8.67
C MET A 69 3.58 12.25 -9.99
N ARG A 70 2.50 13.02 -9.99
CA ARG A 70 1.80 13.42 -11.20
C ARG A 70 2.66 14.29 -12.10
N ALA A 71 3.29 15.31 -11.53
CA ALA A 71 4.22 16.17 -12.28
C ALA A 71 5.37 15.35 -12.91
N LEU A 72 5.90 14.35 -12.19
CA LEU A 72 6.94 13.46 -12.72
C LEU A 72 6.44 12.61 -13.90
N LEU A 73 5.23 12.07 -13.81
CA LEU A 73 4.60 11.30 -14.90
C LEU A 73 4.32 12.18 -16.14
N GLU A 74 3.89 13.41 -15.93
CA GLU A 74 3.62 14.38 -16.96
C GLU A 74 4.91 14.81 -17.68
N GLU A 75 5.94 15.18 -16.92
CA GLU A 75 7.22 15.65 -17.45
C GLU A 75 7.96 14.53 -18.19
N SER A 76 7.93 13.32 -17.66
CA SER A 76 8.61 12.17 -18.29
C SER A 76 7.84 11.64 -19.49
N GLY A 77 6.51 11.76 -19.54
CA GLY A 77 5.65 11.13 -20.54
C GLY A 77 5.72 9.60 -20.55
N LEU A 78 6.25 8.99 -19.48
CA LEU A 78 6.51 7.55 -19.39
C LEU A 78 5.75 6.91 -18.24
N PRO A 79 5.34 5.63 -18.38
CA PRO A 79 4.90 4.83 -17.23
C PRO A 79 6.10 4.54 -16.33
N ILE A 80 5.91 4.65 -15.02
CA ILE A 80 6.97 4.45 -14.03
C ILE A 80 6.68 3.19 -13.22
N ALA A 81 7.65 2.28 -13.15
CA ALA A 81 7.60 1.14 -12.24
C ALA A 81 7.92 1.63 -10.82
N ALA A 82 6.97 1.47 -9.89
CA ALA A 82 7.07 2.02 -8.56
C ALA A 82 6.83 0.94 -7.48
N PRO A 83 7.85 0.14 -7.11
CA PRO A 83 7.79 -0.70 -5.93
C PRO A 83 7.78 0.16 -4.66
N SER A 84 7.47 -0.45 -3.49
CA SER A 84 7.66 0.24 -2.22
C SER A 84 9.16 0.56 -2.01
N ALA A 85 9.45 1.81 -1.59
CA ALA A 85 10.82 2.31 -1.46
C ALA A 85 11.46 1.87 -0.12
N ASN A 86 11.54 0.55 0.12
CA ASN A 86 12.13 -0.09 1.29
C ASN A 86 12.74 -1.45 0.92
N ARG A 87 13.50 -2.03 1.84
CA ARG A 87 13.96 -3.43 1.71
C ARG A 87 12.76 -4.36 1.71
N SER A 88 12.79 -5.37 0.83
CA SER A 88 11.70 -6.37 0.70
C SER A 88 11.38 -7.02 2.05
N GLY A 89 10.08 -7.16 2.36
CA GLY A 89 9.57 -7.75 3.58
C GLY A 89 9.50 -6.81 4.79
N PHE A 90 10.17 -5.66 4.77
CA PHE A 90 10.18 -4.71 5.88
C PHE A 90 9.03 -3.68 5.81
N ILE A 91 8.90 -2.84 6.87
CA ILE A 91 7.88 -1.80 6.97
C ILE A 91 7.95 -0.86 5.78
N SER A 92 6.80 -0.55 5.17
CA SER A 92 6.72 0.46 4.10
C SER A 92 7.06 1.85 4.63
N PRO A 93 7.80 2.68 3.85
CA PRO A 93 8.14 4.04 4.23
C PRO A 93 6.92 4.95 4.09
N THR A 94 6.79 5.93 4.99
CA THR A 94 5.80 7.01 4.93
C THR A 94 6.43 8.40 4.91
N SER A 95 7.75 8.46 4.92
CA SER A 95 8.55 9.70 4.84
C SER A 95 9.85 9.47 4.10
N THR A 96 10.49 10.54 3.65
CA THR A 96 11.84 10.53 3.07
C THR A 96 12.86 9.92 4.04
N ALA A 97 12.75 10.21 5.34
CA ALA A 97 13.63 9.64 6.36
C ALA A 97 13.54 8.10 6.41
N HIS A 98 12.33 7.53 6.30
CA HIS A 98 12.15 6.07 6.26
C HIS A 98 12.75 5.44 4.99
N VAL A 99 12.66 6.12 3.84
CA VAL A 99 13.29 5.68 2.59
C VAL A 99 14.80 5.64 2.75
N LEU A 100 15.41 6.72 3.23
CA LEU A 100 16.86 6.83 3.43
C LEU A 100 17.36 5.83 4.47
N ALA A 101 16.64 5.64 5.59
CA ALA A 101 17.00 4.63 6.59
C ALA A 101 17.07 3.21 6.01
N SER A 102 16.33 2.92 4.94
CA SER A 102 16.26 1.61 4.30
C SER A 102 17.18 1.46 3.08
N LEU A 103 17.32 2.51 2.26
CA LEU A 103 17.88 2.45 0.92
C LEU A 103 19.04 3.43 0.67
N ASP A 104 19.52 4.18 1.67
CA ASP A 104 20.67 5.08 1.48
C ASP A 104 21.88 4.32 0.94
N GLY A 105 22.57 4.93 -0.03
CA GLY A 105 23.68 4.30 -0.78
C GLY A 105 23.26 3.21 -1.78
N ARG A 106 21.96 2.98 -1.98
CA ARG A 106 21.39 1.98 -2.93
C ARG A 106 20.49 2.60 -3.99
N ILE A 107 20.18 3.86 -3.87
CA ILE A 107 19.36 4.66 -4.78
C ILE A 107 20.10 5.95 -5.14
N ASP A 108 19.83 6.48 -6.33
CA ASP A 108 20.55 7.65 -6.85
C ASP A 108 19.98 8.96 -6.28
N ALA A 109 18.65 9.02 -6.04
CA ALA A 109 17.99 10.22 -5.55
C ALA A 109 16.68 9.91 -4.80
N VAL A 110 16.26 10.84 -3.95
CA VAL A 110 14.93 10.86 -3.32
C VAL A 110 14.32 12.23 -3.56
N ILE A 111 13.11 12.27 -4.08
CA ILE A 111 12.32 13.50 -4.17
C ILE A 111 11.45 13.57 -2.92
N ASP A 112 11.62 14.61 -2.12
CA ASP A 112 10.81 14.80 -0.91
C ASP A 112 9.42 15.32 -1.30
N GLY A 113 8.44 14.44 -1.18
CA GLY A 113 7.02 14.75 -1.39
C GLY A 113 6.25 14.98 -0.09
N GLY A 114 6.95 15.01 1.06
CA GLY A 114 6.32 15.09 2.39
C GLY A 114 5.89 13.73 2.93
N MET A 115 5.09 13.75 4.00
CA MET A 115 4.54 12.56 4.64
C MET A 115 3.41 11.95 3.82
N CYS A 116 3.29 10.63 3.83
CA CYS A 116 2.18 9.93 3.19
C CYS A 116 0.87 10.19 3.94
N GLU A 117 -0.05 10.94 3.35
CA GLU A 117 -1.31 11.34 3.98
C GLU A 117 -2.19 10.15 4.42
N ARG A 118 -2.25 9.09 3.62
CA ARG A 118 -3.11 7.92 3.89
C ARG A 118 -2.42 6.81 4.67
N GLY A 119 -1.10 6.84 4.75
CA GLY A 119 -0.26 5.88 5.47
C GLY A 119 -0.25 4.45 4.93
N LEU A 120 -1.34 3.98 4.34
CA LEU A 120 -1.44 2.63 3.74
C LEU A 120 -1.27 2.69 2.22
N GLU A 121 -0.84 1.57 1.65
CA GLU A 121 -0.78 1.38 0.21
C GLU A 121 -2.20 1.28 -0.39
N SER A 122 -2.25 1.46 -1.71
CA SER A 122 -3.49 1.36 -2.50
C SER A 122 -4.24 0.04 -2.28
N THR A 123 -5.56 0.10 -2.37
CA THR A 123 -6.38 -1.09 -2.64
C THR A 123 -5.95 -1.67 -3.99
N ILE A 124 -5.71 -2.98 -4.06
CA ILE A 124 -5.42 -3.67 -5.32
C ILE A 124 -6.60 -4.55 -5.67
N ALA A 125 -7.16 -4.35 -6.85
CA ALA A 125 -8.27 -5.13 -7.38
C ALA A 125 -7.93 -5.70 -8.75
N ALA A 126 -8.15 -7.00 -8.94
CA ALA A 126 -8.09 -7.63 -10.25
C ALA A 126 -9.47 -7.60 -10.90
N VAL A 127 -9.53 -7.17 -12.17
CA VAL A 127 -10.74 -7.28 -12.99
C VAL A 127 -10.55 -8.48 -13.92
N ARG A 128 -11.40 -9.47 -13.75
CA ARG A 128 -11.33 -10.73 -14.51
C ARG A 128 -12.03 -10.62 -15.86
N ALA A 129 -11.76 -11.54 -16.76
CA ALA A 129 -12.33 -11.55 -18.11
C ALA A 129 -13.87 -11.69 -18.12
N ASP A 130 -14.45 -12.29 -17.08
CA ASP A 130 -15.90 -12.39 -16.88
C ASP A 130 -16.53 -11.13 -16.27
N GLY A 131 -15.74 -10.09 -16.03
CA GLY A 131 -16.16 -8.83 -15.40
C GLY A 131 -16.21 -8.89 -13.88
N SER A 132 -15.89 -10.00 -13.24
CA SER A 132 -15.81 -10.07 -11.78
C SER A 132 -14.62 -9.27 -11.25
N VAL A 133 -14.79 -8.71 -10.05
CA VAL A 133 -13.75 -7.95 -9.35
C VAL A 133 -13.32 -8.73 -8.12
N VAL A 134 -12.01 -8.90 -7.95
CA VAL A 134 -11.41 -9.60 -6.81
C VAL A 134 -10.42 -8.68 -6.11
N VAL A 135 -10.62 -8.43 -4.81
CA VAL A 135 -9.68 -7.63 -4.00
C VAL A 135 -8.48 -8.51 -3.66
N LEU A 136 -7.32 -8.16 -4.23
CA LEU A 136 -6.04 -8.84 -3.99
C LEU A 136 -5.35 -8.30 -2.73
N ARG A 137 -5.55 -7.03 -2.42
CA ARG A 137 -5.01 -6.36 -1.24
C ARG A 137 -6.01 -5.33 -0.73
N PRO A 138 -6.54 -5.46 0.49
CA PRO A 138 -7.38 -4.42 1.08
C PRO A 138 -6.56 -3.14 1.30
N GLY A 139 -7.19 -1.99 1.15
CA GLY A 139 -6.59 -0.66 1.28
C GLY A 139 -7.64 0.41 1.54
N PRO A 140 -7.33 1.69 1.27
CA PRO A 140 -8.24 2.80 1.59
C PRO A 140 -9.57 2.78 0.81
N ILE A 141 -9.64 2.13 -0.35
CA ILE A 141 -10.87 2.00 -1.14
C ILE A 141 -11.56 0.69 -0.77
N LEU A 142 -12.80 0.80 -0.30
CA LEU A 142 -13.65 -0.35 -0.01
C LEU A 142 -14.47 -0.70 -1.26
N LEU A 143 -14.20 -1.85 -1.83
CA LEU A 143 -14.94 -2.35 -3.00
C LEU A 143 -15.91 -3.44 -2.56
N MET A 144 -17.12 -3.41 -3.13
CA MET A 144 -18.10 -4.50 -3.02
C MET A 144 -17.68 -5.65 -3.96
N ALA A 145 -16.69 -6.42 -3.53
CA ALA A 145 -16.04 -7.46 -4.34
C ALA A 145 -15.59 -8.62 -3.46
N SER A 146 -15.35 -9.79 -4.09
CA SER A 146 -14.80 -10.94 -3.36
C SER A 146 -13.33 -10.71 -2.99
N ALA A 147 -12.91 -11.30 -1.88
CA ALA A 147 -11.49 -11.37 -1.53
C ALA A 147 -10.79 -12.48 -2.36
N ALA A 148 -9.49 -12.32 -2.60
CA ALA A 148 -8.67 -13.36 -3.21
C ALA A 148 -8.60 -14.61 -2.30
N ASP A 149 -8.55 -15.79 -2.91
CA ASP A 149 -8.44 -17.07 -2.20
C ASP A 149 -7.03 -17.37 -1.65
N GLY A 150 -6.07 -16.49 -1.92
CA GLY A 150 -4.69 -16.57 -1.45
C GLY A 150 -3.82 -17.67 -2.10
N LYS A 151 -4.34 -18.40 -3.09
CA LYS A 151 -3.61 -19.52 -3.74
C LYS A 151 -2.52 -19.04 -4.71
N ASN A 152 -2.73 -17.89 -5.35
CA ASN A 152 -1.81 -17.33 -6.31
C ASN A 152 -1.38 -15.93 -5.90
N ILE A 153 -0.10 -15.61 -6.07
CA ILE A 153 0.42 -14.26 -5.88
C ILE A 153 0.32 -13.53 -7.21
N GLU A 154 -0.55 -12.53 -7.27
CA GLU A 154 -0.82 -11.72 -8.46
C GLU A 154 -0.44 -10.25 -8.26
N ALA A 155 -0.14 -9.86 -7.02
CA ALA A 155 0.17 -8.48 -6.68
C ALA A 155 1.10 -8.38 -5.45
N PRO A 156 1.85 -7.27 -5.30
CA PRO A 156 2.64 -7.01 -4.11
C PRO A 156 1.80 -6.98 -2.82
N GLY A 157 2.37 -7.46 -1.71
CA GLY A 157 1.72 -7.46 -0.40
C GLY A 157 0.78 -8.65 -0.15
N GLN A 158 0.79 -9.69 -1.01
CA GLN A 158 0.06 -10.95 -0.79
C GLN A 158 0.89 -12.00 -0.03
N LEU A 159 2.19 -11.78 0.17
CA LEU A 159 3.03 -12.69 0.97
C LEU A 159 2.53 -12.75 2.42
N ALA A 160 2.61 -13.94 3.04
CA ALA A 160 2.17 -14.15 4.41
C ALA A 160 2.96 -13.28 5.41
N SER A 161 4.29 -13.24 5.28
CA SER A 161 5.16 -12.34 6.03
C SER A 161 5.51 -11.13 5.16
N HIS A 162 5.16 -9.94 5.64
CA HIS A 162 5.44 -8.66 5.00
C HIS A 162 5.29 -7.53 6.03
N TYR A 163 5.84 -6.36 5.77
CA TYR A 163 5.79 -5.19 6.68
C TYR A 163 6.46 -5.42 8.04
N ALA A 164 7.38 -6.38 8.12
CA ALA A 164 7.98 -6.80 9.37
C ALA A 164 8.87 -5.70 9.99
N PRO A 165 8.69 -5.36 11.29
CA PRO A 165 9.53 -4.38 11.98
C PRO A 165 10.88 -4.92 12.42
N GLY A 166 11.19 -6.19 12.13
CA GLY A 166 12.41 -6.85 12.62
C GLY A 166 12.36 -7.27 14.10
N LYS A 167 11.22 -7.10 14.74
CA LYS A 167 10.93 -7.51 16.12
C LYS A 167 9.62 -8.29 16.16
N PRO A 168 9.43 -9.21 17.11
CA PRO A 168 8.14 -9.86 17.32
C PRO A 168 7.03 -8.85 17.59
N VAL A 169 5.87 -9.06 16.94
CA VAL A 169 4.68 -8.22 17.10
C VAL A 169 3.56 -9.05 17.72
N ARG A 170 3.04 -8.60 18.86
CA ARG A 170 1.86 -9.17 19.52
C ARG A 170 0.66 -8.28 19.23
N LEU A 171 -0.38 -8.87 18.68
CA LEU A 171 -1.63 -8.17 18.34
C LEU A 171 -2.67 -8.28 19.47
N MET A 172 -3.72 -7.49 19.36
CA MET A 172 -4.88 -7.47 20.29
C MET A 172 -4.45 -7.20 21.76
N ALA A 173 -3.47 -6.33 21.93
CA ALA A 173 -2.99 -5.99 23.26
C ALA A 173 -3.98 -5.07 24.00
N SER A 174 -4.37 -5.44 25.20
CA SER A 174 -5.10 -4.59 26.16
C SER A 174 -4.20 -4.01 27.24
N GLU A 175 -3.02 -4.63 27.41
CA GLU A 175 -2.00 -4.27 28.42
C GLU A 175 -0.62 -4.42 27.80
N VAL A 176 0.36 -3.69 28.35
CA VAL A 176 1.76 -3.73 27.93
C VAL A 176 2.60 -4.55 28.89
N ALA A 177 3.46 -5.43 28.37
CA ALA A 177 4.51 -6.06 29.16
C ALA A 177 5.72 -5.11 29.30
N PRO A 178 6.56 -5.23 30.37
CA PRO A 178 7.68 -4.33 30.61
C PRO A 178 8.71 -4.23 29.47
N ASP A 179 8.81 -5.28 28.65
CA ASP A 179 9.72 -5.41 27.51
C ASP A 179 9.06 -5.13 26.15
N GLU A 180 7.84 -4.61 26.13
CA GLU A 180 7.11 -4.27 24.90
C GLU A 180 7.02 -2.77 24.68
N PHE A 181 7.11 -2.36 23.40
CA PHE A 181 6.68 -1.05 22.92
C PHE A 181 5.21 -1.16 22.53
N LEU A 182 4.33 -0.43 23.20
CA LEU A 182 2.90 -0.49 22.97
C LEU A 182 2.47 0.58 21.94
N ILE A 183 1.86 0.11 20.87
CA ILE A 183 1.14 0.96 19.91
C ILE A 183 -0.33 0.94 20.32
N GLY A 184 -0.81 2.07 20.86
CA GLY A 184 -2.16 2.26 21.38
C GLY A 184 -3.19 2.58 20.31
N PHE A 185 -4.47 2.47 20.66
CA PHE A 185 -5.62 2.88 19.85
C PHE A 185 -6.85 3.09 20.74
N GLY A 186 -7.58 4.19 20.56
CA GLY A 186 -8.75 4.53 21.37
C GLY A 186 -8.38 4.64 22.87
N ASP A 187 -9.09 3.93 23.69
CA ASP A 187 -8.88 3.96 25.16
C ASP A 187 -7.59 3.26 25.62
N VAL A 188 -6.89 2.55 24.74
CA VAL A 188 -5.62 1.89 25.05
C VAL A 188 -4.48 2.86 24.76
N ALA A 189 -3.99 3.53 25.81
CA ALA A 189 -2.81 4.40 25.71
C ALA A 189 -1.53 3.57 25.54
N GLY A 190 -0.54 4.09 24.77
CA GLY A 190 0.71 3.40 24.48
C GLY A 190 1.90 4.34 24.40
N ASP A 191 3.08 3.80 24.06
CA ASP A 191 4.29 4.57 23.76
C ASP A 191 4.11 5.41 22.49
N CYS A 192 3.29 4.94 21.54
CA CYS A 192 2.79 5.62 20.36
C CYS A 192 1.30 5.32 20.22
N SER A 193 0.49 6.25 19.75
CA SER A 193 -0.93 6.02 19.50
C SER A 193 -1.25 6.11 18.03
N LEU A 194 -2.05 5.17 17.51
CA LEU A 194 -2.60 5.22 16.16
C LEU A 194 -3.70 6.29 16.05
N SER A 195 -4.56 6.39 17.07
CA SER A 195 -5.58 7.42 17.23
C SER A 195 -6.10 7.38 18.66
N ASP A 196 -6.05 8.47 19.36
CA ASP A 196 -6.58 8.58 20.74
C ASP A 196 -8.12 8.58 20.77
N ASN A 197 -8.73 8.98 19.67
CA ASN A 197 -10.19 9.06 19.52
C ASN A 197 -10.80 7.82 18.85
N GLY A 198 -9.99 6.81 18.50
CA GLY A 198 -10.46 5.62 17.81
C GLY A 198 -10.81 5.85 16.33
N ASP A 199 -10.30 6.93 15.70
CA ASP A 199 -10.49 7.20 14.27
C ASP A 199 -9.63 6.26 13.42
N LEU A 200 -10.27 5.46 12.57
CA LEU A 200 -9.59 4.47 11.73
C LEU A 200 -8.81 5.11 10.57
N THR A 201 -9.19 6.29 10.11
CA THR A 201 -8.47 7.01 9.05
C THR A 201 -7.17 7.56 9.60
N GLU A 202 -7.21 8.17 10.79
CA GLU A 202 -6.01 8.58 11.50
C GLU A 202 -5.11 7.38 11.81
N ALA A 203 -5.67 6.29 12.31
CA ALA A 203 -4.93 5.06 12.59
C ALA A 203 -4.22 4.51 11.36
N ALA A 204 -4.88 4.50 10.20
CA ALA A 204 -4.27 4.09 8.94
C ALA A 204 -3.09 4.99 8.56
N SER A 205 -3.22 6.30 8.70
CA SER A 205 -2.16 7.25 8.36
C SER A 205 -0.91 7.13 9.24
N ARG A 206 -1.08 6.70 10.50
CA ARG A 206 -0.01 6.58 11.51
C ARG A 206 0.58 5.19 11.64
N LEU A 207 -0.05 4.15 11.07
CA LEU A 207 0.34 2.75 11.28
C LEU A 207 1.83 2.49 11.08
N TYR A 208 2.35 2.83 9.91
CA TYR A 208 3.76 2.54 9.61
C TYR A 208 4.72 3.44 10.38
N ALA A 209 4.36 4.69 10.66
CA ALA A 209 5.18 5.55 11.50
C ALA A 209 5.34 4.94 12.89
N CYS A 210 4.26 4.52 13.56
CA CYS A 210 4.32 3.88 14.86
C CYS A 210 5.05 2.52 14.83
N LEU A 211 4.95 1.74 13.73
CA LEU A 211 5.75 0.53 13.57
C LEU A 211 7.25 0.84 13.42
N HIS A 212 7.62 1.90 12.71
CA HIS A 212 9.02 2.37 12.63
C HIS A 212 9.53 2.82 14.00
N ASP A 213 8.74 3.57 14.77
CA ASP A 213 9.10 3.99 16.13
C ASP A 213 9.32 2.76 17.04
N GLY A 214 8.42 1.79 16.99
CA GLY A 214 8.56 0.52 17.71
C GLY A 214 9.81 -0.26 17.28
N ALA A 215 10.10 -0.31 15.98
CA ALA A 215 11.30 -0.96 15.46
C ALA A 215 12.59 -0.32 15.96
N LEU A 216 12.62 1.02 16.07
CA LEU A 216 13.76 1.81 16.54
C LEU A 216 13.86 1.88 18.07
N SER A 217 12.78 1.58 18.80
CA SER A 217 12.77 1.63 20.27
C SER A 217 13.79 0.67 20.90
N ALA A 218 14.17 0.90 22.15
CA ALA A 218 15.02 -0.01 22.91
C ALA A 218 14.30 -1.31 23.34
N LYS A 219 12.97 -1.37 23.19
CA LYS A 219 12.16 -2.53 23.58
C LYS A 219 12.36 -3.67 22.58
N PRO A 220 12.54 -4.93 23.02
CA PRO A 220 12.79 -6.07 22.13
C PRO A 220 11.54 -6.54 21.38
N ARG A 221 10.33 -6.15 21.81
CA ARG A 221 9.06 -6.56 21.21
C ARG A 221 8.12 -5.38 21.00
N ILE A 222 7.14 -5.54 20.14
CA ILE A 222 6.07 -4.57 19.88
C ILE A 222 4.74 -5.21 20.25
N ALA A 223 3.87 -4.48 20.93
CA ALA A 223 2.48 -4.83 21.16
C ALA A 223 1.59 -3.81 20.44
N VAL A 224 0.48 -4.25 19.85
CA VAL A 224 -0.47 -3.37 19.16
C VAL A 224 -1.86 -3.60 19.72
N ALA A 225 -2.54 -2.53 20.09
CA ALA A 225 -3.92 -2.55 20.54
C ALA A 225 -4.87 -3.14 19.50
N ALA A 226 -6.04 -3.60 19.97
CA ALA A 226 -7.08 -4.13 19.08
C ALA A 226 -7.63 -3.04 18.17
N ILE A 227 -7.70 -3.30 16.85
CA ILE A 227 -8.28 -2.41 15.85
C ILE A 227 -9.59 -3.03 15.33
N PRO A 228 -10.70 -2.29 15.24
CA PRO A 228 -11.96 -2.80 14.70
C PRO A 228 -11.83 -3.29 13.24
N GLU A 229 -12.41 -4.45 12.94
CA GLU A 229 -12.44 -5.07 11.58
C GLU A 229 -13.53 -4.48 10.70
N VAL A 230 -13.61 -3.14 10.62
CA VAL A 230 -14.59 -2.42 9.82
C VAL A 230 -13.91 -1.32 8.99
N GLY A 231 -14.46 -1.02 7.84
CA GLY A 231 -13.91 0.05 7.00
C GLY A 231 -12.42 -0.16 6.67
N VAL A 232 -11.61 0.90 6.81
CA VAL A 232 -10.16 0.83 6.59
C VAL A 232 -9.44 0.01 7.67
N GLY A 233 -10.09 -0.28 8.80
CA GLY A 233 -9.56 -1.19 9.84
C GLY A 233 -9.28 -2.60 9.33
N ILE A 234 -10.03 -3.07 8.33
CA ILE A 234 -9.74 -4.34 7.62
C ILE A 234 -8.34 -4.30 7.00
N ALA A 235 -7.98 -3.19 6.35
CA ALA A 235 -6.66 -3.02 5.75
C ALA A 235 -5.56 -2.88 6.81
N ILE A 236 -5.81 -2.15 7.90
CA ILE A 236 -4.88 -2.04 9.02
C ILE A 236 -4.57 -3.42 9.59
N ASN A 237 -5.60 -4.19 9.90
CA ASN A 237 -5.44 -5.55 10.47
C ASN A 237 -4.77 -6.53 9.50
N ASP A 238 -5.01 -6.42 8.19
CA ASP A 238 -4.25 -7.19 7.19
C ASP A 238 -2.75 -6.91 7.29
N ARG A 239 -2.35 -5.62 7.37
CA ARG A 239 -0.93 -5.22 7.53
C ARG A 239 -0.34 -5.72 8.84
N LEU A 240 -1.07 -5.58 9.94
CA LEU A 240 -0.64 -6.03 11.27
C LEU A 240 -0.45 -7.54 11.34
N ARG A 241 -1.36 -8.34 10.79
CA ARG A 241 -1.22 -9.80 10.72
C ARG A 241 0.04 -10.21 9.95
N ARG A 242 0.33 -9.57 8.81
CA ARG A 242 1.56 -9.83 8.04
C ARG A 242 2.82 -9.37 8.75
N ALA A 243 2.77 -8.24 9.46
CA ALA A 243 3.89 -7.73 10.25
C ALA A 243 4.21 -8.63 11.45
N ALA A 244 3.18 -9.30 12.00
CA ALA A 244 3.31 -10.24 13.12
C ALA A 244 3.73 -11.65 12.68
N THR A 245 3.65 -11.98 11.38
CA THR A 245 4.07 -13.29 10.85
C THR A 245 5.60 -13.29 10.70
N PRO A 246 6.32 -14.23 11.33
CA PRO A 246 7.76 -14.34 11.16
C PRO A 246 8.11 -14.56 9.68
N PRO A 247 9.25 -14.04 9.19
CA PRO A 247 9.76 -14.41 7.87
C PRO A 247 10.14 -15.90 7.88
N ASP A 248 9.91 -16.57 6.73
CA ASP A 248 10.30 -17.96 6.50
C ASP A 248 11.83 -18.13 6.47
#